data_fc4874310d3325b54db5c3863688d86c
#
_entry.id   fc4874310d3325b54db5c3863688d86c
#
_cell.length_a   1.000
_cell.length_b   1.000
_cell.length_c   1.000
_cell.angle_alpha   90.00
_cell.angle_beta   90.00
_cell.angle_gamma   90.00
#
_symmetry.space_group_name_H-M   'P 1'
#
loop_
_entity.id
_entity.type
_entity.pdbx_description
1 polymer ?
#
loop_
_entity_poly.entity_id
_entity_poly.type
_entity_poly.pdbx_seq_one_letter_code
_entity_poly.pdbx_strand_id
1 'polypeptide(L)'
;MLAARIATRIATRLAPSSESKLWRSLAARRGLLDRVAVTSRAVRSAARPLVWIHAPSVGEGLQARPVAHRWREVHPEWQLAYTYFSPSAEPFAASVGADITDYLPFDGRREADAMLDALQPAVLVFVKLDVWPNLVERATARNIPVVLLSATLAPRSGRTGKLARLLLRDAYSALQGVGAIDQANADRLLALGVRPDVLEVTGDTRFDQVWARAQGVDRLQPMLQSLASTRPTLVAGSTWPADEAVLLAAYARVVREGGDQPRPRLIIAPHEPTAAHQTPILDWARSAGLSVATLAEAESDAAAAQRDVIVVDCVGVLGDLYTLANVAFVGGGFHAAGLHSVIEPAAFGAPVLFGPGHDMSSEAGLLLTAGGARVVRDAGECAAAMRAWLLESAARDVAGAAALALVQRELGATERSVRLVRRLVRERS
;
A
#
# COMPACT_ATOMS: atom_id res chain seq x y z
N MET A 1 -8.04 32.79 -4.39
CA MET A 1 -8.35 31.62 -5.24
C MET A 1 -8.03 31.83 -6.72
N LEU A 2 -8.47 32.92 -7.39
CA LEU A 2 -8.20 33.17 -8.82
C LEU A 2 -6.69 33.30 -9.14
N ALA A 3 -5.95 34.04 -8.33
CA ALA A 3 -4.49 34.24 -8.50
C ALA A 3 -3.71 32.91 -8.37
N ALA A 4 -4.08 32.03 -7.43
CA ALA A 4 -3.47 30.72 -7.28
C ALA A 4 -3.73 29.82 -8.51
N ARG A 5 -4.93 29.89 -9.09
CA ARG A 5 -5.30 29.17 -10.32
C ARG A 5 -4.49 29.65 -11.53
N ILE A 6 -4.36 30.97 -11.69
CA ILE A 6 -3.57 31.56 -12.77
C ILE A 6 -2.08 31.17 -12.61
N ALA A 7 -1.55 31.30 -11.40
CA ALA A 7 -0.17 30.89 -11.10
C ALA A 7 0.08 29.40 -11.39
N THR A 8 -0.85 28.51 -10.99
CA THR A 8 -0.75 27.07 -11.27
C THR A 8 -0.79 26.77 -12.78
N ARG A 9 -1.67 27.44 -13.55
CA ARG A 9 -1.74 27.28 -15.02
C ARG A 9 -0.48 27.77 -15.72
N ILE A 10 0.05 28.91 -15.30
CA ILE A 10 1.31 29.47 -15.83
C ILE A 10 2.47 28.53 -15.46
N ALA A 11 2.57 28.11 -14.21
CA ALA A 11 3.59 27.17 -13.76
C ALA A 11 3.52 25.84 -14.50
N THR A 12 2.32 25.30 -14.73
CA THR A 12 2.12 24.07 -15.51
C THR A 12 2.60 24.22 -16.96
N ARG A 13 2.40 25.38 -17.59
CA ARG A 13 2.84 25.63 -18.97
C ARG A 13 4.34 25.87 -19.09
N LEU A 14 4.95 26.47 -18.09
CA LEU A 14 6.37 26.89 -18.07
C LEU A 14 7.28 25.93 -17.31
N ALA A 15 6.72 24.86 -16.71
CA ALA A 15 7.50 23.94 -15.89
C ALA A 15 8.66 23.34 -16.70
N PRO A 16 9.92 23.53 -16.29
CA PRO A 16 11.06 22.87 -16.91
C PRO A 16 11.01 21.37 -16.64
N SER A 17 11.69 20.56 -17.45
CA SER A 17 11.97 19.15 -17.18
C SER A 17 12.98 19.02 -16.04
N SER A 18 12.57 19.23 -14.81
CA SER A 18 13.45 19.14 -13.64
C SER A 18 13.17 17.83 -12.88
N GLU A 19 14.17 17.31 -12.19
CA GLU A 19 14.08 16.10 -11.39
C GLU A 19 13.17 16.24 -10.16
N SER A 20 12.79 17.46 -9.77
CA SER A 20 11.94 17.69 -8.60
C SER A 20 10.54 17.12 -8.83
N LYS A 21 10.02 16.42 -7.82
CA LYS A 21 8.69 15.80 -7.82
C LYS A 21 7.57 16.79 -8.17
N LEU A 22 7.72 18.05 -7.74
CA LEU A 22 6.76 19.12 -8.04
C LEU A 22 6.75 19.45 -9.53
N TRP A 23 7.91 19.65 -10.13
CA TRP A 23 8.02 20.00 -11.55
C TRP A 23 7.56 18.84 -12.45
N ARG A 24 7.88 17.61 -12.10
CA ARG A 24 7.34 16.42 -12.80
C ARG A 24 5.82 16.39 -12.74
N SER A 25 5.22 16.66 -11.57
CA SER A 25 3.78 16.71 -11.40
C SER A 25 3.10 17.81 -12.24
N LEU A 26 3.73 19.00 -12.36
CA LEU A 26 3.24 20.08 -13.20
C LEU A 26 3.39 19.75 -14.69
N ALA A 27 4.54 19.23 -15.10
CA ALA A 27 4.83 18.86 -16.48
C ALA A 27 3.88 17.78 -17.01
N ALA A 28 3.59 16.76 -16.21
CA ALA A 28 2.66 15.66 -16.56
C ALA A 28 1.23 16.15 -16.90
N ARG A 29 0.84 17.33 -16.36
CA ARG A 29 -0.48 17.93 -16.60
C ARG A 29 -0.55 18.89 -17.77
N ARG A 30 0.55 19.05 -18.53
CA ARG A 30 0.51 19.84 -19.79
C ARG A 30 -0.37 19.14 -20.80
N GLY A 31 -1.35 19.86 -21.37
CA GLY A 31 -2.28 19.31 -22.35
C GLY A 31 -3.13 18.12 -21.84
N LEU A 32 -3.24 17.92 -20.51
CA LEU A 32 -3.94 16.80 -19.91
C LEU A 32 -5.40 16.69 -20.38
N LEU A 33 -6.14 17.80 -20.36
CA LEU A 33 -7.56 17.80 -20.75
C LEU A 33 -7.74 17.42 -22.22
N ASP A 34 -6.82 17.89 -23.10
CA ASP A 34 -6.86 17.53 -24.52
C ASP A 34 -6.52 16.05 -24.72
N ARG A 35 -5.50 15.52 -24.00
CA ARG A 35 -5.18 14.07 -24.04
C ARG A 35 -6.35 13.22 -23.60
N VAL A 36 -6.95 13.54 -22.45
CA VAL A 36 -8.10 12.78 -21.93
C VAL A 36 -9.27 12.86 -22.91
N ALA A 37 -9.57 14.04 -23.47
CA ALA A 37 -10.63 14.20 -24.44
C ALA A 37 -10.38 13.41 -25.74
N VAL A 38 -9.14 13.32 -26.22
CA VAL A 38 -8.76 12.53 -27.39
C VAL A 38 -8.87 11.04 -27.08
N THR A 39 -8.28 10.58 -25.98
CA THR A 39 -8.33 9.18 -25.56
C THR A 39 -9.77 8.73 -25.33
N SER A 40 -10.56 9.54 -24.62
CA SER A 40 -11.97 9.24 -24.36
C SER A 40 -12.78 9.10 -25.67
N ARG A 41 -12.58 10.00 -26.63
CA ARG A 41 -13.26 9.89 -27.95
C ARG A 41 -12.91 8.60 -28.70
N ALA A 42 -11.68 8.11 -28.54
CA ALA A 42 -11.22 6.90 -29.20
C ALA A 42 -11.69 5.61 -28.50
N VAL A 43 -11.81 5.63 -27.16
CA VAL A 43 -12.01 4.43 -26.33
C VAL A 43 -13.43 4.35 -25.76
N ARG A 44 -14.05 5.49 -25.41
CA ARG A 44 -15.35 5.55 -24.73
C ARG A 44 -16.49 5.12 -25.64
N SER A 45 -17.26 4.15 -25.19
CA SER A 45 -18.50 3.73 -25.84
C SER A 45 -19.71 4.26 -25.05
N ALA A 46 -20.59 5.02 -25.71
CA ALA A 46 -21.81 5.52 -25.07
C ALA A 46 -22.78 4.39 -24.66
N ALA A 47 -22.70 3.22 -25.34
CA ALA A 47 -23.52 2.05 -25.01
C ALA A 47 -23.03 1.30 -23.76
N ARG A 48 -21.83 1.60 -23.25
CA ARG A 48 -21.24 0.94 -22.09
C ARG A 48 -21.11 1.94 -20.95
N PRO A 49 -21.70 1.68 -19.77
CA PRO A 49 -21.51 2.54 -18.61
C PRO A 49 -20.04 2.52 -18.18
N LEU A 50 -19.60 3.57 -17.50
CA LEU A 50 -18.22 3.73 -17.05
C LEU A 50 -18.15 3.96 -15.54
N VAL A 51 -17.31 3.20 -14.86
CA VAL A 51 -16.86 3.52 -13.51
C VAL A 51 -15.55 4.29 -13.58
N TRP A 52 -15.49 5.44 -12.92
CA TRP A 52 -14.26 6.23 -12.79
C TRP A 52 -13.69 6.11 -11.40
N ILE A 53 -12.52 5.51 -11.26
CA ILE A 53 -11.79 5.35 -9.99
C ILE A 53 -10.64 6.35 -9.96
N HIS A 54 -10.54 7.11 -8.87
CA HIS A 54 -9.41 7.99 -8.58
C HIS A 54 -8.67 7.54 -7.33
N ALA A 55 -7.36 7.27 -7.47
CA ALA A 55 -6.46 6.99 -6.36
C ALA A 55 -5.16 7.77 -6.55
N PRO A 56 -4.81 8.72 -5.64
CA PRO A 56 -3.81 9.74 -5.91
C PRO A 56 -2.37 9.24 -5.98
N SER A 57 -2.03 8.15 -5.32
CA SER A 57 -0.67 7.59 -5.24
C SER A 57 -0.66 6.08 -5.37
N VAL A 58 0.53 5.47 -5.38
CA VAL A 58 0.70 4.00 -5.39
C VAL A 58 -0.01 3.35 -4.20
N GLY A 59 0.10 3.93 -2.99
CA GLY A 59 -0.51 3.37 -1.79
C GLY A 59 -2.05 3.27 -1.89
N GLU A 60 -2.70 4.32 -2.38
CA GLU A 60 -4.14 4.32 -2.64
C GLU A 60 -4.48 3.47 -3.88
N GLY A 61 -3.58 3.42 -4.87
CA GLY A 61 -3.72 2.54 -6.03
C GLY A 61 -3.76 1.06 -5.64
N LEU A 62 -2.95 0.65 -4.67
CA LEU A 62 -2.99 -0.71 -4.11
C LEU A 62 -4.35 -1.04 -3.46
N GLN A 63 -5.05 -0.06 -2.90
CA GLN A 63 -6.41 -0.23 -2.38
C GLN A 63 -7.48 -0.22 -3.50
N ALA A 64 -7.25 0.57 -4.57
CA ALA A 64 -8.15 0.67 -5.72
C ALA A 64 -8.13 -0.57 -6.60
N ARG A 65 -6.94 -1.15 -6.84
CA ARG A 65 -6.72 -2.23 -7.80
C ARG A 65 -7.59 -3.47 -7.58
N PRO A 66 -7.73 -4.04 -6.37
CA PRO A 66 -8.59 -5.20 -6.17
C PRO A 66 -10.06 -4.89 -6.47
N VAL A 67 -10.53 -3.67 -6.16
CA VAL A 67 -11.89 -3.23 -6.49
C VAL A 67 -12.07 -3.11 -8.01
N ALA A 68 -11.09 -2.52 -8.71
CA ALA A 68 -11.11 -2.38 -10.17
C ALA A 68 -11.13 -3.74 -10.87
N HIS A 69 -10.26 -4.67 -10.46
CA HIS A 69 -10.21 -6.03 -11.02
C HIS A 69 -11.53 -6.77 -10.76
N ARG A 70 -12.03 -6.74 -9.51
CA ARG A 70 -13.29 -7.41 -9.17
C ARG A 70 -14.48 -6.79 -9.90
N TRP A 71 -14.49 -5.47 -10.08
CA TRP A 71 -15.53 -4.80 -10.88
C TRP A 71 -15.55 -5.32 -12.32
N ARG A 72 -14.39 -5.44 -12.96
CA ARG A 72 -14.29 -5.95 -14.34
C ARG A 72 -14.72 -7.42 -14.47
N GLU A 73 -14.44 -8.24 -13.45
CA GLU A 73 -14.87 -9.64 -13.44
C GLU A 73 -16.40 -9.77 -13.38
N VAL A 74 -17.06 -8.98 -12.52
CA VAL A 74 -18.52 -9.09 -12.31
C VAL A 74 -19.34 -8.20 -13.22
N HIS A 75 -18.71 -7.23 -13.88
CA HIS A 75 -19.30 -6.26 -14.80
C HIS A 75 -18.45 -6.08 -16.08
N PRO A 76 -18.25 -7.14 -16.87
CA PRO A 76 -17.42 -7.07 -18.10
C PRO A 76 -17.99 -6.12 -19.15
N GLU A 77 -19.28 -5.81 -19.08
CA GLU A 77 -19.98 -4.85 -19.93
C GLU A 77 -19.61 -3.39 -19.60
N TRP A 78 -19.04 -3.10 -18.44
CA TRP A 78 -18.64 -1.74 -18.05
C TRP A 78 -17.26 -1.37 -18.58
N GLN A 79 -17.06 -0.07 -18.79
CA GLN A 79 -15.73 0.51 -18.97
C GLN A 79 -15.18 1.02 -17.62
N LEU A 80 -13.87 1.08 -17.51
CA LEU A 80 -13.16 1.56 -16.35
C LEU A 80 -12.22 2.70 -16.72
N ALA A 81 -12.36 3.86 -16.08
CA ALA A 81 -11.35 4.91 -16.08
C ALA A 81 -10.62 4.93 -14.74
N TYR A 82 -9.30 5.07 -14.77
CA TYR A 82 -8.46 5.21 -13.60
C TYR A 82 -7.63 6.49 -13.68
N THR A 83 -7.69 7.31 -12.64
CA THR A 83 -6.87 8.51 -12.57
C THR A 83 -6.03 8.53 -11.31
N TYR A 84 -4.84 9.12 -11.41
CA TYR A 84 -3.90 9.30 -10.31
C TYR A 84 -3.38 10.74 -10.25
N PHE A 85 -2.71 11.09 -9.15
CA PHE A 85 -2.20 12.46 -8.97
C PHE A 85 -0.67 12.52 -8.89
N SER A 86 -0.04 11.59 -8.18
CA SER A 86 1.41 11.53 -7.99
C SER A 86 2.13 10.93 -9.20
N PRO A 87 3.25 11.53 -9.67
CA PRO A 87 4.07 10.92 -10.72
C PRO A 87 4.59 9.51 -10.39
N SER A 88 4.73 9.18 -9.11
CA SER A 88 5.11 7.84 -8.69
C SER A 88 4.06 6.77 -8.98
N ALA A 89 2.80 7.15 -9.19
CA ALA A 89 1.72 6.23 -9.51
C ALA A 89 1.62 5.89 -11.01
N GLU A 90 2.30 6.63 -11.89
CA GLU A 90 2.23 6.42 -13.33
C GLU A 90 2.68 5.01 -13.76
N PRO A 91 3.83 4.47 -13.31
CA PRO A 91 4.22 3.09 -13.65
C PRO A 91 3.26 2.03 -13.08
N PHE A 92 2.63 2.33 -11.94
CA PHE A 92 1.66 1.43 -11.30
C PHE A 92 0.32 1.38 -12.05
N ALA A 93 -0.08 2.48 -12.70
CA ALA A 93 -1.42 2.65 -13.26
C ALA A 93 -1.82 1.57 -14.27
N ALA A 94 -0.87 1.06 -15.06
CA ALA A 94 -1.10 -0.05 -15.99
C ALA A 94 -1.61 -1.32 -15.28
N SER A 95 -1.19 -1.57 -14.04
CA SER A 95 -1.58 -2.74 -13.27
C SER A 95 -3.05 -2.74 -12.81
N VAL A 96 -3.73 -1.60 -12.91
CA VAL A 96 -5.17 -1.47 -12.59
C VAL A 96 -6.04 -2.04 -13.72
N GLY A 97 -5.51 -2.10 -14.94
CA GLY A 97 -6.21 -2.65 -16.11
C GLY A 97 -7.37 -1.79 -16.59
N ALA A 98 -7.32 -0.47 -16.45
CA ALA A 98 -8.35 0.45 -16.89
C ALA A 98 -8.32 0.67 -18.40
N ASP A 99 -9.49 0.96 -19.00
CA ASP A 99 -9.61 1.28 -20.43
C ASP A 99 -9.08 2.69 -20.74
N ILE A 100 -9.21 3.60 -19.78
CA ILE A 100 -8.69 4.97 -19.85
C ILE A 100 -7.90 5.27 -18.59
N THR A 101 -6.65 5.70 -18.76
CA THR A 101 -5.74 6.02 -17.63
C THR A 101 -5.02 7.32 -17.91
N ASP A 102 -5.06 8.27 -16.97
CA ASP A 102 -4.25 9.51 -17.02
C ASP A 102 -4.20 10.14 -15.62
N TYR A 103 -3.49 11.25 -15.50
CA TYR A 103 -3.47 12.09 -14.31
C TYR A 103 -4.85 12.73 -14.04
N LEU A 104 -5.15 13.03 -12.77
CA LEU A 104 -6.21 13.97 -12.43
C LEU A 104 -5.69 15.41 -12.53
N PRO A 105 -6.43 16.36 -13.14
CA PRO A 105 -6.08 17.77 -13.12
C PRO A 105 -6.23 18.34 -11.70
N PHE A 106 -5.72 19.55 -11.47
CA PHE A 106 -5.99 20.27 -10.23
C PHE A 106 -7.50 20.56 -10.09
N ASP A 107 -8.00 20.58 -8.83
CA ASP A 107 -9.43 20.69 -8.52
C ASP A 107 -10.01 22.07 -8.87
N GLY A 108 -10.15 22.36 -10.15
CA GLY A 108 -10.85 23.51 -10.67
C GLY A 108 -12.20 23.13 -11.25
N ARG A 109 -13.23 23.99 -11.12
CA ARG A 109 -14.59 23.72 -11.67
C ARG A 109 -14.55 23.42 -13.18
N ARG A 110 -13.77 24.19 -13.93
CA ARG A 110 -13.63 24.00 -15.38
C ARG A 110 -12.92 22.69 -15.72
N GLU A 111 -11.90 22.34 -14.95
CA GLU A 111 -11.13 21.11 -15.08
C GLU A 111 -12.01 19.90 -14.73
N ALA A 112 -12.80 20.01 -13.66
CA ALA A 112 -13.77 18.99 -13.26
C ALA A 112 -14.84 18.77 -14.34
N ASP A 113 -15.42 19.87 -14.88
CA ASP A 113 -16.40 19.80 -15.97
C ASP A 113 -15.80 19.10 -17.20
N ALA A 114 -14.60 19.49 -17.63
CA ALA A 114 -13.95 18.89 -18.78
C ALA A 114 -13.68 17.39 -18.62
N MET A 115 -13.27 16.95 -17.41
CA MET A 115 -13.10 15.52 -17.13
C MET A 115 -14.42 14.76 -17.14
N LEU A 116 -15.47 15.32 -16.53
CA LEU A 116 -16.80 14.71 -16.52
C LEU A 116 -17.42 14.63 -17.90
N ASP A 117 -17.24 15.66 -18.75
CA ASP A 117 -17.72 15.69 -20.12
C ASP A 117 -16.97 14.69 -21.00
N ALA A 118 -15.66 14.51 -20.79
CA ALA A 118 -14.85 13.55 -21.54
C ALA A 118 -15.14 12.10 -21.14
N LEU A 119 -15.22 11.80 -19.85
CA LEU A 119 -15.36 10.43 -19.33
C LEU A 119 -16.83 9.98 -19.27
N GLN A 120 -17.78 10.88 -19.02
CA GLN A 120 -19.20 10.59 -18.83
C GLN A 120 -19.42 9.39 -17.89
N PRO A 121 -18.91 9.44 -16.64
CA PRO A 121 -18.99 8.31 -15.75
C PRO A 121 -20.41 8.11 -15.21
N ALA A 122 -20.81 6.85 -15.05
CA ALA A 122 -22.02 6.47 -14.35
C ALA A 122 -21.83 6.54 -12.82
N VAL A 123 -20.58 6.45 -12.35
CA VAL A 123 -20.20 6.58 -10.94
C VAL A 123 -18.75 7.06 -10.85
N LEU A 124 -18.46 7.93 -9.85
CA LEU A 124 -17.14 8.39 -9.49
C LEU A 124 -16.74 7.79 -8.14
N VAL A 125 -15.59 7.15 -8.08
CA VAL A 125 -15.06 6.49 -6.89
C VAL A 125 -13.75 7.12 -6.47
N PHE A 126 -13.70 7.67 -5.27
CA PHE A 126 -12.46 8.07 -4.59
C PHE A 126 -11.96 6.97 -3.66
N VAL A 127 -10.67 6.95 -3.39
CA VAL A 127 -10.06 5.98 -2.48
C VAL A 127 -9.36 6.68 -1.33
N LYS A 128 -9.49 6.13 -0.12
CA LYS A 128 -8.91 6.56 1.15
C LYS A 128 -9.50 7.88 1.65
N LEU A 129 -8.89 9.02 1.39
CA LEU A 129 -9.34 10.36 1.86
C LEU A 129 -9.33 11.40 0.76
N ASP A 130 -8.94 11.06 -0.45
CA ASP A 130 -8.65 12.04 -1.49
C ASP A 130 -9.91 12.49 -2.22
N VAL A 131 -10.82 13.13 -1.47
CA VAL A 131 -12.05 13.74 -1.98
C VAL A 131 -11.75 15.15 -2.50
N TRP A 132 -12.13 15.40 -3.75
CA TRP A 132 -11.89 16.66 -4.47
C TRP A 132 -13.16 17.49 -4.52
N PRO A 133 -13.29 18.60 -3.72
CA PRO A 133 -14.56 19.30 -3.52
C PRO A 133 -15.25 19.83 -4.78
N ASN A 134 -14.50 20.45 -5.71
CA ASN A 134 -15.11 20.94 -6.94
C ASN A 134 -15.55 19.77 -7.84
N LEU A 135 -14.76 18.70 -7.91
CA LEU A 135 -15.14 17.52 -8.69
C LEU A 135 -16.38 16.84 -8.12
N VAL A 136 -16.51 16.75 -6.79
CA VAL A 136 -17.74 16.26 -6.13
C VAL A 136 -18.93 17.16 -6.45
N GLU A 137 -18.80 18.49 -6.28
CA GLU A 137 -19.87 19.45 -6.61
C GLU A 137 -20.35 19.30 -8.05
N ARG A 138 -19.40 19.19 -9.00
CA ARG A 138 -19.74 19.09 -10.42
C ARG A 138 -20.31 17.73 -10.82
N ALA A 139 -19.87 16.65 -10.18
CA ALA A 139 -20.43 15.32 -10.39
C ALA A 139 -21.86 15.21 -9.84
N THR A 140 -22.09 15.66 -8.62
CA THR A 140 -23.44 15.64 -7.99
C THR A 140 -24.42 16.53 -8.72
N ALA A 141 -24.00 17.70 -9.24
CA ALA A 141 -24.83 18.57 -10.08
C ALA A 141 -25.26 17.91 -11.40
N ARG A 142 -24.54 16.87 -11.85
CA ARG A 142 -24.89 16.05 -13.02
C ARG A 142 -25.59 14.74 -12.64
N ASN A 143 -26.01 14.60 -11.39
CA ASN A 143 -26.57 13.36 -10.85
C ASN A 143 -25.62 12.15 -10.98
N ILE A 144 -24.33 12.34 -11.00
CA ILE A 144 -23.33 11.25 -10.96
C ILE A 144 -23.05 10.91 -9.49
N PRO A 145 -23.33 9.67 -9.04
CA PRO A 145 -23.01 9.27 -7.68
C PRO A 145 -21.51 9.30 -7.40
N VAL A 146 -21.16 9.78 -6.21
CA VAL A 146 -19.77 9.86 -5.76
C VAL A 146 -19.60 8.98 -4.54
N VAL A 147 -18.63 8.09 -4.59
CA VAL A 147 -18.34 7.08 -3.58
C VAL A 147 -16.93 7.27 -3.04
N LEU A 148 -16.74 7.03 -1.75
CA LEU A 148 -15.43 6.96 -1.11
C LEU A 148 -15.21 5.55 -0.55
N LEU A 149 -14.18 4.85 -1.05
CA LEU A 149 -13.84 3.50 -0.62
C LEU A 149 -12.55 3.47 0.21
N SER A 150 -12.38 2.42 1.02
CA SER A 150 -11.25 2.26 1.94
C SER A 150 -11.00 3.52 2.76
N ALA A 151 -12.09 4.19 3.18
CA ALA A 151 -12.05 5.50 3.79
C ALA A 151 -11.33 5.45 5.14
N THR A 152 -10.27 6.25 5.26
CA THR A 152 -9.37 6.27 6.42
C THR A 152 -9.13 7.71 6.84
N LEU A 153 -9.37 8.05 8.11
CA LEU A 153 -9.09 9.37 8.67
C LEU A 153 -8.28 9.23 9.96
N ALA A 154 -6.98 9.49 9.89
CA ALA A 154 -6.11 9.42 11.06
C ALA A 154 -6.54 10.44 12.14
N PRO A 155 -6.41 10.11 13.45
CA PRO A 155 -6.82 10.99 14.55
C PRO A 155 -6.18 12.38 14.51
N ARG A 156 -4.92 12.47 14.06
CA ARG A 156 -4.14 13.72 13.94
C ARG A 156 -4.12 14.27 12.50
N SER A 157 -5.08 13.91 11.66
CA SER A 157 -5.16 14.45 10.31
C SER A 157 -5.44 15.95 10.33
N GLY A 158 -4.77 16.71 9.47
CA GLY A 158 -5.09 18.13 9.27
C GLY A 158 -6.54 18.40 8.86
N ARG A 159 -7.25 17.38 8.33
CA ARG A 159 -8.69 17.45 7.99
C ARG A 159 -9.61 17.46 9.21
N THR A 160 -9.12 17.07 10.39
CA THR A 160 -9.91 17.12 11.64
C THR A 160 -9.96 18.52 12.26
N GLY A 161 -9.16 19.47 11.80
CA GLY A 161 -9.17 20.86 12.26
C GLY A 161 -10.47 21.60 11.91
N LYS A 162 -10.89 22.57 12.74
CA LYS A 162 -12.16 23.29 12.58
C LYS A 162 -12.32 23.94 11.20
N LEU A 163 -11.27 24.59 10.68
CA LEU A 163 -11.32 25.26 9.37
C LEU A 163 -11.41 24.22 8.23
N ALA A 164 -10.63 23.14 8.30
CA ALA A 164 -10.66 22.08 7.30
C ALA A 164 -12.04 21.40 7.28
N ARG A 165 -12.65 21.13 8.44
CA ARG A 165 -14.01 20.61 8.54
C ARG A 165 -15.02 21.53 7.85
N LEU A 166 -14.95 22.83 8.09
CA LEU A 166 -15.86 23.80 7.45
C LEU A 166 -15.74 23.80 5.93
N LEU A 167 -14.51 23.72 5.40
CA LEU A 167 -14.23 23.73 3.96
C LEU A 167 -14.56 22.42 3.25
N LEU A 168 -14.47 21.29 3.96
CA LEU A 168 -14.64 19.96 3.37
C LEU A 168 -16.04 19.39 3.62
N ARG A 169 -16.79 19.91 4.60
CA ARG A 169 -18.08 19.38 5.03
C ARG A 169 -19.05 19.15 3.86
N ASP A 170 -19.19 20.15 2.99
CA ASP A 170 -20.14 20.07 1.88
C ASP A 170 -19.77 18.94 0.90
N ALA A 171 -18.47 18.77 0.61
CA ALA A 171 -18.01 17.69 -0.25
C ALA A 171 -18.23 16.30 0.38
N TYR A 172 -17.95 16.14 1.69
CA TYR A 172 -18.17 14.87 2.38
C TYR A 172 -19.66 14.56 2.61
N SER A 173 -20.50 15.57 2.87
CA SER A 173 -21.95 15.39 2.99
C SER A 173 -22.64 15.05 1.66
N ALA A 174 -22.03 15.43 0.53
CA ALA A 174 -22.53 15.16 -0.80
C ALA A 174 -22.20 13.75 -1.31
N LEU A 175 -21.36 12.98 -0.61
CA LEU A 175 -21.10 11.59 -0.97
C LEU A 175 -22.35 10.73 -0.85
N GLN A 176 -22.57 9.82 -1.78
CA GLN A 176 -23.70 8.90 -1.80
C GLN A 176 -23.34 7.49 -1.30
N GLY A 177 -22.06 7.19 -1.11
CA GLY A 177 -21.60 5.95 -0.50
C GLY A 177 -20.22 6.12 0.10
N VAL A 178 -20.02 5.64 1.33
CA VAL A 178 -18.74 5.69 2.02
C VAL A 178 -18.47 4.35 2.68
N GLY A 179 -17.41 3.67 2.25
CA GLY A 179 -16.91 2.44 2.83
C GLY A 179 -15.71 2.73 3.74
N ALA A 180 -15.90 2.79 5.04
CA ALA A 180 -14.83 2.96 6.02
C ALA A 180 -14.07 1.66 6.25
N ILE A 181 -12.77 1.75 6.59
CA ILE A 181 -11.97 0.54 6.87
C ILE A 181 -12.33 -0.09 8.22
N ASP A 182 -12.77 0.70 9.20
CA ASP A 182 -13.17 0.25 10.53
C ASP A 182 -14.14 1.25 11.19
N GLN A 183 -14.70 0.88 12.35
CA GLN A 183 -15.65 1.72 13.09
C GLN A 183 -15.03 3.04 13.57
N ALA A 184 -13.77 3.03 14.01
CA ALA A 184 -13.12 4.25 14.48
C ALA A 184 -12.91 5.27 13.35
N ASN A 185 -12.65 4.80 12.12
CA ASN A 185 -12.62 5.66 10.94
C ASN A 185 -14.03 6.13 10.54
N ALA A 186 -15.03 5.27 10.62
CA ALA A 186 -16.43 5.64 10.40
C ALA A 186 -16.87 6.78 11.32
N ASP A 187 -16.61 6.69 12.62
CA ASP A 187 -16.96 7.73 13.60
C ASP A 187 -16.27 9.07 13.29
N ARG A 188 -15.02 9.05 12.88
CA ARG A 188 -14.29 10.26 12.46
C ARG A 188 -14.83 10.86 11.17
N LEU A 189 -15.29 10.03 10.22
CA LEU A 189 -15.90 10.49 8.97
C LEU A 189 -17.29 11.12 9.20
N LEU A 190 -18.10 10.59 10.12
CA LEU A 190 -19.32 11.23 10.57
C LEU A 190 -19.03 12.62 11.15
N ALA A 191 -18.01 12.73 12.00
CA ALA A 191 -17.57 14.01 12.55
C ALA A 191 -17.04 15.00 11.48
N LEU A 192 -16.61 14.52 10.32
CA LEU A 192 -16.18 15.34 9.18
C LEU A 192 -17.36 15.83 8.31
N GLY A 193 -18.54 15.22 8.44
CA GLY A 193 -19.74 15.61 7.75
C GLY A 193 -20.35 14.56 6.81
N VAL A 194 -19.80 13.35 6.79
CA VAL A 194 -20.45 12.22 6.09
C VAL A 194 -21.79 11.92 6.74
N ARG A 195 -22.80 11.65 5.92
CA ARG A 195 -24.13 11.29 6.40
C ARG A 195 -24.15 9.84 6.91
N PRO A 196 -24.89 9.55 8.01
CA PRO A 196 -24.95 8.19 8.57
C PRO A 196 -25.57 7.15 7.61
N ASP A 197 -26.55 7.56 6.82
CA ASP A 197 -27.32 6.70 5.91
C ASP A 197 -26.51 6.17 4.70
N VAL A 198 -25.36 6.80 4.39
CA VAL A 198 -24.50 6.42 3.27
C VAL A 198 -23.17 5.79 3.72
N LEU A 199 -22.96 5.67 5.04
CA LEU A 199 -21.70 5.16 5.61
C LEU A 199 -21.87 3.72 6.10
N GLU A 200 -20.96 2.86 5.67
CA GLU A 200 -20.84 1.49 6.16
C GLU A 200 -19.36 1.10 6.38
N VAL A 201 -19.11 0.13 7.22
CA VAL A 201 -17.75 -0.43 7.41
C VAL A 201 -17.54 -1.53 6.37
N THR A 202 -16.73 -1.24 5.36
CA THR A 202 -16.41 -2.21 4.30
C THR A 202 -15.09 -2.94 4.53
N GLY A 203 -14.23 -2.45 5.43
CA GLY A 203 -12.90 -3.00 5.66
C GLY A 203 -11.84 -2.42 4.72
N ASP A 204 -10.61 -2.89 4.87
CA ASP A 204 -9.45 -2.44 4.09
C ASP A 204 -9.12 -3.43 2.98
N THR A 205 -9.25 -3.00 1.73
CA THR A 205 -8.99 -3.83 0.54
C THR A 205 -7.53 -4.27 0.39
N ARG A 206 -6.59 -3.70 1.16
CA ARG A 206 -5.20 -4.16 1.21
C ARG A 206 -5.08 -5.60 1.72
N PHE A 207 -5.94 -6.03 2.65
CA PHE A 207 -5.94 -7.42 3.12
C PHE A 207 -6.29 -8.40 2.00
N ASP A 208 -7.33 -8.12 1.22
CA ASP A 208 -7.70 -8.95 0.07
C ASP A 208 -6.58 -9.01 -0.97
N GLN A 209 -5.94 -7.86 -1.26
CA GLN A 209 -4.85 -7.78 -2.22
C GLN A 209 -3.63 -8.58 -1.79
N VAL A 210 -3.20 -8.40 -0.52
CA VAL A 210 -2.05 -9.11 0.03
C VAL A 210 -2.34 -10.61 0.09
N TRP A 211 -3.54 -10.98 0.50
CA TRP A 211 -3.98 -12.38 0.51
C TRP A 211 -3.95 -13.01 -0.87
N ALA A 212 -4.56 -12.36 -1.87
CA ALA A 212 -4.57 -12.85 -3.25
C ALA A 212 -3.14 -13.01 -3.80
N ARG A 213 -2.24 -12.05 -3.52
CA ARG A 213 -0.83 -12.16 -3.87
C ARG A 213 -0.17 -13.36 -3.19
N ALA A 214 -0.38 -13.53 -1.89
CA ALA A 214 0.21 -14.62 -1.11
C ALA A 214 -0.25 -16.00 -1.62
N GLN A 215 -1.53 -16.14 -1.99
CA GLN A 215 -2.05 -17.37 -2.57
C GLN A 215 -1.54 -17.64 -3.99
N GLY A 216 -1.17 -16.59 -4.72
CA GLY A 216 -0.66 -16.70 -6.09
C GLY A 216 0.86 -16.91 -6.19
N VAL A 217 1.60 -16.98 -5.07
CA VAL A 217 3.06 -17.22 -5.11
C VAL A 217 3.34 -18.65 -5.55
N ASP A 218 4.09 -18.78 -6.64
CA ASP A 218 4.65 -20.08 -7.04
C ASP A 218 5.82 -20.44 -6.12
N ARG A 219 5.57 -21.33 -5.18
CA ARG A 219 6.59 -21.84 -4.24
C ARG A 219 7.65 -22.71 -4.91
N LEU A 220 7.42 -23.14 -6.15
CA LEU A 220 8.37 -23.94 -6.93
C LEU A 220 9.27 -23.08 -7.82
N GLN A 221 9.08 -21.75 -7.82
CA GLN A 221 9.95 -20.87 -8.59
C GLN A 221 11.44 -21.04 -8.18
N PRO A 222 12.38 -20.97 -9.13
CA PRO A 222 13.81 -21.29 -8.88
C PRO A 222 14.41 -20.51 -7.71
N MET A 223 14.12 -19.22 -7.58
CA MET A 223 14.62 -18.38 -6.48
C MET A 223 14.22 -18.94 -5.10
N LEU A 224 12.96 -19.33 -4.90
CA LEU A 224 12.51 -19.87 -3.61
C LEU A 224 13.06 -21.25 -3.34
N GLN A 225 13.22 -22.07 -4.40
CA GLN A 225 13.81 -23.41 -4.29
C GLN A 225 15.29 -23.35 -3.94
N SER A 226 16.06 -22.44 -4.55
CA SER A 226 17.49 -22.26 -4.21
C SER A 226 17.67 -21.84 -2.76
N LEU A 227 16.79 -21.01 -2.25
CA LEU A 227 16.80 -20.51 -0.87
C LEU A 227 16.09 -21.44 0.14
N ALA A 228 15.59 -22.60 -0.28
CA ALA A 228 14.97 -23.54 0.65
C ALA A 228 15.96 -23.99 1.74
N SER A 229 15.52 -24.00 3.00
CA SER A 229 16.39 -24.35 4.14
C SER A 229 15.57 -24.90 5.30
N THR A 230 16.16 -25.81 6.05
CA THR A 230 15.60 -26.32 7.32
C THR A 230 15.94 -25.39 8.51
N ARG A 231 16.83 -24.42 8.30
CA ARG A 231 17.23 -23.45 9.33
C ARG A 231 16.09 -22.46 9.60
N PRO A 232 15.82 -22.08 10.85
CA PRO A 232 14.91 -20.97 11.15
C PRO A 232 15.35 -19.71 10.38
N THR A 233 14.43 -19.14 9.61
CA THR A 233 14.74 -18.02 8.73
C THR A 233 14.01 -16.74 9.19
N LEU A 234 14.78 -15.68 9.42
CA LEU A 234 14.29 -14.32 9.58
C LEU A 234 14.32 -13.63 8.22
N VAL A 235 13.17 -13.14 7.75
CA VAL A 235 13.09 -12.27 6.57
C VAL A 235 12.88 -10.83 7.04
N ALA A 236 13.86 -9.97 6.78
CA ALA A 236 13.81 -8.56 7.11
C ALA A 236 13.52 -7.76 5.84
N GLY A 237 12.35 -7.14 5.76
CA GLY A 237 11.89 -6.46 4.55
C GLY A 237 11.82 -4.95 4.68
N SER A 238 12.18 -4.24 3.60
CA SER A 238 12.10 -2.79 3.48
C SER A 238 12.86 -2.05 4.59
N THR A 239 14.04 -2.54 4.94
CA THR A 239 14.85 -1.97 6.03
C THR A 239 15.51 -0.66 5.62
N TRP A 240 15.63 0.25 6.58
CA TRP A 240 16.41 1.48 6.50
C TRP A 240 17.64 1.35 7.40
N PRO A 241 18.69 2.17 7.22
CA PRO A 241 19.88 2.11 8.07
C PRO A 241 19.59 2.21 9.57
N ALA A 242 18.54 2.94 9.98
CA ALA A 242 18.12 3.04 11.36
C ALA A 242 17.50 1.73 11.89
N ASP A 243 16.76 0.99 11.06
CA ASP A 243 16.23 -0.33 11.39
C ASP A 243 17.38 -1.35 11.48
N GLU A 244 18.31 -1.28 10.52
CA GLU A 244 19.47 -2.17 10.40
C GLU A 244 20.40 -2.06 11.60
N ALA A 245 20.61 -0.86 12.13
CA ALA A 245 21.43 -0.66 13.35
C ALA A 245 20.91 -1.49 14.53
N VAL A 246 19.60 -1.61 14.69
CA VAL A 246 18.96 -2.39 15.76
C VAL A 246 18.93 -3.88 15.41
N LEU A 247 18.46 -4.19 14.21
CA LEU A 247 18.26 -5.54 13.71
C LEU A 247 19.56 -6.36 13.66
N LEU A 248 20.62 -5.79 13.06
CA LEU A 248 21.88 -6.50 12.81
C LEU A 248 22.62 -6.74 14.14
N ALA A 249 22.60 -5.77 15.04
CA ALA A 249 23.16 -5.94 16.39
C ALA A 249 22.41 -7.04 17.18
N ALA A 250 21.07 -7.08 17.07
CA ALA A 250 20.25 -8.10 17.69
C ALA A 250 20.52 -9.49 17.11
N TYR A 251 20.59 -9.60 15.77
CA TYR A 251 20.84 -10.87 15.10
C TYR A 251 22.23 -11.44 15.44
N ALA A 252 23.29 -10.61 15.43
CA ALA A 252 24.62 -11.03 15.84
C ALA A 252 24.66 -11.55 17.29
N ARG A 253 23.86 -10.93 18.18
CA ARG A 253 23.69 -11.38 19.56
C ARG A 253 23.01 -12.75 19.62
N VAL A 254 21.92 -12.96 18.88
CA VAL A 254 21.18 -14.23 18.83
C VAL A 254 22.12 -15.37 18.34
N VAL A 255 22.89 -15.13 17.27
CA VAL A 255 23.84 -16.12 16.75
C VAL A 255 24.92 -16.45 17.76
N ARG A 256 25.52 -15.46 18.43
CA ARG A 256 26.59 -15.66 19.41
C ARG A 256 26.10 -16.40 20.67
N GLU A 257 24.89 -16.10 21.13
CA GLU A 257 24.30 -16.68 22.33
C GLU A 257 23.61 -18.03 22.07
N GLY A 258 23.43 -18.43 20.80
CA GLY A 258 22.73 -19.66 20.40
C GLY A 258 23.51 -20.95 20.66
N GLY A 259 24.81 -20.90 20.98
CA GLY A 259 25.63 -22.07 21.28
C GLY A 259 25.63 -23.11 20.15
N ASP A 260 25.36 -24.37 20.49
CA ASP A 260 25.35 -25.49 19.56
C ASP A 260 24.07 -25.63 18.71
N GLN A 261 23.09 -24.72 18.89
CA GLN A 261 21.87 -24.75 18.10
C GLN A 261 22.14 -24.35 16.63
N PRO A 262 21.35 -24.88 15.67
CA PRO A 262 21.45 -24.45 14.29
C PRO A 262 21.29 -22.92 14.18
N ARG A 263 22.28 -22.26 13.62
CA ARG A 263 22.23 -20.81 13.42
C ARG A 263 21.01 -20.44 12.59
N PRO A 264 20.16 -19.49 13.01
CA PRO A 264 19.11 -18.99 12.15
C PRO A 264 19.72 -18.34 10.90
N ARG A 265 18.94 -18.23 9.83
CA ARG A 265 19.32 -17.53 8.61
C ARG A 265 18.65 -16.17 8.56
N LEU A 266 19.35 -15.15 8.06
CA LEU A 266 18.81 -13.83 7.77
C LEU A 266 18.73 -13.63 6.26
N ILE A 267 17.53 -13.33 5.74
CA ILE A 267 17.32 -12.75 4.42
C ILE A 267 16.95 -11.29 4.63
N ILE A 268 17.73 -10.35 4.12
CA ILE A 268 17.52 -8.92 4.33
C ILE A 268 17.36 -8.16 3.02
N ALA A 269 16.23 -7.47 2.88
CA ALA A 269 15.90 -6.66 1.73
C ALA A 269 15.85 -5.17 2.13
N PRO A 270 16.90 -4.38 1.84
CA PRO A 270 16.88 -2.94 2.05
C PRO A 270 15.76 -2.27 1.26
N HIS A 271 15.22 -1.16 1.78
CA HIS A 271 14.17 -0.39 1.09
C HIS A 271 14.61 0.06 -0.31
N GLU A 272 15.86 0.47 -0.43
CA GLU A 272 16.51 0.78 -1.70
C GLU A 272 17.72 -0.15 -1.88
N PRO A 273 17.66 -1.20 -2.73
CA PRO A 273 18.73 -2.16 -2.88
C PRO A 273 19.89 -1.63 -3.75
N THR A 274 20.43 -0.47 -3.38
CA THR A 274 21.61 0.13 -4.02
C THR A 274 22.90 -0.35 -3.36
N ALA A 275 24.02 -0.27 -4.07
CA ALA A 275 25.33 -0.62 -3.51
C ALA A 275 25.64 0.14 -2.21
N ALA A 276 25.19 1.39 -2.10
CA ALA A 276 25.37 2.21 -0.89
C ALA A 276 24.64 1.63 0.34
N HIS A 277 23.50 0.96 0.15
CA HIS A 277 22.77 0.31 1.24
C HIS A 277 23.19 -1.14 1.47
N GLN A 278 23.62 -1.85 0.43
CA GLN A 278 24.04 -3.25 0.54
C GLN A 278 25.44 -3.39 1.16
N THR A 279 26.40 -2.57 0.77
CA THR A 279 27.79 -2.67 1.22
C THR A 279 27.93 -2.66 2.75
N PRO A 280 27.26 -1.75 3.52
CA PRO A 280 27.34 -1.78 4.97
C PRO A 280 26.84 -3.10 5.59
N ILE A 281 25.80 -3.72 5.02
CA ILE A 281 25.25 -4.99 5.51
C ILE A 281 26.23 -6.15 5.21
N LEU A 282 26.81 -6.18 4.01
CA LEU A 282 27.81 -7.17 3.63
C LEU A 282 29.05 -7.10 4.52
N ASP A 283 29.54 -5.88 4.78
CA ASP A 283 30.71 -5.65 5.63
C ASP A 283 30.45 -5.97 7.09
N TRP A 284 29.25 -5.64 7.59
CA TRP A 284 28.81 -6.05 8.93
C TRP A 284 28.80 -7.58 9.05
N ALA A 285 28.22 -8.30 8.09
CA ALA A 285 28.14 -9.76 8.16
C ALA A 285 29.54 -10.39 8.23
N ARG A 286 30.46 -9.92 7.36
CA ARG A 286 31.88 -10.40 7.38
C ARG A 286 32.56 -10.09 8.72
N SER A 287 32.38 -8.88 9.25
CA SER A 287 32.98 -8.48 10.53
C SER A 287 32.43 -9.27 11.73
N ALA A 288 31.15 -9.70 11.63
CA ALA A 288 30.50 -10.55 12.63
C ALA A 288 30.86 -12.06 12.50
N GLY A 289 31.71 -12.42 11.54
CA GLY A 289 32.10 -13.81 11.30
C GLY A 289 30.96 -14.65 10.69
N LEU A 290 30.05 -14.00 9.96
CA LEU A 290 28.93 -14.64 9.28
C LEU A 290 29.24 -14.81 7.79
N SER A 291 28.84 -15.94 7.24
CA SER A 291 28.88 -16.15 5.81
C SER A 291 27.79 -15.35 5.12
N VAL A 292 28.10 -14.64 4.03
CA VAL A 292 27.15 -13.75 3.35
C VAL A 292 27.24 -13.91 1.84
N ALA A 293 26.08 -13.75 1.18
CA ALA A 293 25.95 -13.66 -0.26
C ALA A 293 24.85 -12.66 -0.63
N THR A 294 24.86 -12.16 -1.85
CA THR A 294 23.70 -11.46 -2.44
C THR A 294 22.68 -12.48 -2.94
N LEU A 295 21.45 -12.02 -3.21
CA LEU A 295 20.42 -12.87 -3.79
C LEU A 295 20.85 -13.38 -5.18
N ALA A 296 21.43 -12.53 -6.02
CA ALA A 296 21.92 -12.92 -7.35
C ALA A 296 23.01 -14.01 -7.27
N GLU A 297 23.92 -13.94 -6.29
CA GLU A 297 24.89 -15.01 -6.04
C GLU A 297 24.20 -16.30 -5.59
N ALA A 298 23.22 -16.20 -4.69
CA ALA A 298 22.48 -17.35 -4.18
C ALA A 298 21.62 -18.06 -5.24
N GLU A 299 21.13 -17.33 -6.25
CA GLU A 299 20.41 -17.93 -7.38
C GLU A 299 21.33 -18.68 -8.34
N SER A 300 22.61 -18.29 -8.41
CA SER A 300 23.58 -18.88 -9.33
C SER A 300 24.46 -19.98 -8.71
N ASP A 301 24.58 -20.00 -7.37
CA ASP A 301 25.41 -20.94 -6.62
C ASP A 301 24.69 -21.51 -5.40
N ALA A 302 24.50 -22.83 -5.40
CA ALA A 302 23.85 -23.53 -4.29
C ALA A 302 24.61 -23.38 -2.94
N ALA A 303 25.94 -23.22 -2.95
CA ALA A 303 26.70 -22.98 -1.74
C ALA A 303 26.49 -21.55 -1.21
N ALA A 304 26.33 -20.56 -2.10
CA ALA A 304 25.98 -19.19 -1.74
C ALA A 304 24.57 -19.12 -1.14
N ALA A 305 23.62 -19.89 -1.64
CA ALA A 305 22.25 -19.97 -1.12
C ALA A 305 22.15 -20.48 0.33
N GLN A 306 23.17 -21.19 0.83
CA GLN A 306 23.21 -21.70 2.21
C GLN A 306 23.94 -20.78 3.20
N ARG A 307 24.33 -19.57 2.80
CA ARG A 307 25.00 -18.60 3.66
C ARG A 307 24.10 -18.17 4.84
N ASP A 308 24.73 -17.63 5.89
CA ASP A 308 24.03 -17.15 7.08
C ASP A 308 23.18 -15.91 6.81
N VAL A 309 23.67 -15.06 5.91
CA VAL A 309 23.01 -13.81 5.51
C VAL A 309 22.87 -13.77 3.99
N ILE A 310 21.66 -13.53 3.50
CA ILE A 310 21.37 -13.26 2.10
C ILE A 310 20.89 -11.81 1.99
N VAL A 311 21.64 -10.99 1.24
CA VAL A 311 21.29 -9.59 0.99
C VAL A 311 20.54 -9.51 -0.35
N VAL A 312 19.31 -9.03 -0.31
CA VAL A 312 18.47 -8.88 -1.51
C VAL A 312 18.91 -7.64 -2.29
N ASP A 313 19.38 -7.85 -3.50
CA ASP A 313 19.99 -6.85 -4.39
C ASP A 313 19.08 -6.38 -5.52
N CYS A 314 17.80 -6.76 -5.49
CA CYS A 314 16.80 -6.36 -6.48
C CYS A 314 15.46 -6.00 -5.83
N VAL A 315 14.59 -5.38 -6.61
CA VAL A 315 13.23 -5.02 -6.18
C VAL A 315 12.18 -6.02 -6.68
N GLY A 316 11.02 -6.08 -6.02
CA GLY A 316 9.86 -6.84 -6.48
C GLY A 316 9.75 -8.26 -5.94
N VAL A 317 10.79 -8.82 -5.32
CA VAL A 317 10.85 -10.22 -4.84
C VAL A 317 10.49 -10.40 -3.36
N LEU A 318 10.48 -9.33 -2.56
CA LEU A 318 10.30 -9.40 -1.10
C LEU A 318 8.99 -10.10 -0.69
N GLY A 319 7.90 -9.83 -1.40
CA GLY A 319 6.61 -10.46 -1.11
C GLY A 319 6.66 -11.98 -1.24
N ASP A 320 7.45 -12.50 -2.19
CA ASP A 320 7.63 -13.94 -2.39
C ASP A 320 8.58 -14.54 -1.34
N LEU A 321 9.63 -13.79 -0.96
CA LEU A 321 10.59 -14.21 0.07
C LEU A 321 9.94 -14.40 1.45
N TYR A 322 8.82 -13.73 1.74
CA TYR A 322 8.08 -13.97 2.99
C TYR A 322 7.52 -15.40 3.10
N THR A 323 7.43 -16.15 2.01
CA THR A 323 7.10 -17.60 2.06
C THR A 323 8.12 -18.41 2.84
N LEU A 324 9.37 -17.94 2.93
CA LEU A 324 10.47 -18.56 3.63
C LEU A 324 10.59 -18.12 5.10
N ALA A 325 9.81 -17.12 5.51
CA ALA A 325 9.92 -16.50 6.82
C ALA A 325 9.33 -17.39 7.93
N ASN A 326 10.15 -17.77 8.90
CA ASN A 326 9.66 -18.23 10.19
C ASN A 326 9.32 -17.05 11.10
N VAL A 327 10.06 -15.95 10.95
CA VAL A 327 9.82 -14.65 11.60
C VAL A 327 10.08 -13.57 10.58
N ALA A 328 9.29 -12.51 10.59
CA ALA A 328 9.52 -11.34 9.76
C ALA A 328 9.92 -10.12 10.61
N PHE A 329 10.85 -9.32 10.08
CA PHE A 329 11.08 -7.96 10.57
C PHE A 329 10.68 -6.98 9.47
N VAL A 330 9.83 -6.01 9.80
CA VAL A 330 9.38 -4.99 8.83
C VAL A 330 10.01 -3.65 9.18
N GLY A 331 10.74 -3.10 8.21
CA GLY A 331 11.45 -1.83 8.34
C GLY A 331 10.54 -0.61 8.31
N GLY A 332 11.14 0.54 8.59
CA GLY A 332 10.48 1.84 8.66
C GLY A 332 10.01 2.23 10.05
N GLY A 333 10.00 1.29 11.00
CA GLY A 333 9.59 1.56 12.38
C GLY A 333 10.61 2.39 13.19
N PHE A 334 11.85 2.48 12.73
CA PHE A 334 12.90 3.35 13.30
C PHE A 334 13.19 4.56 12.38
N HIS A 335 12.44 4.72 11.30
CA HIS A 335 12.67 5.78 10.31
C HIS A 335 11.45 6.68 10.15
N ALA A 336 11.70 7.97 9.83
CA ALA A 336 10.63 8.97 9.68
C ALA A 336 9.68 8.73 8.49
N ALA A 337 10.04 7.88 7.54
CA ALA A 337 9.18 7.49 6.43
C ALA A 337 7.96 6.66 6.88
N GLY A 338 8.03 6.05 8.07
CA GLY A 338 6.97 5.23 8.65
C GLY A 338 7.10 3.75 8.31
N LEU A 339 6.37 2.94 9.05
CA LEU A 339 6.36 1.49 8.97
C LEU A 339 5.81 1.01 7.61
N HIS A 340 6.51 0.04 6.99
CA HIS A 340 6.07 -0.64 5.78
C HIS A 340 4.96 -1.67 6.07
N SER A 341 4.51 -2.39 5.01
CA SER A 341 3.39 -3.33 5.11
C SER A 341 3.69 -4.52 6.02
N VAL A 342 3.01 -4.61 7.16
CA VAL A 342 3.11 -5.73 8.12
C VAL A 342 2.18 -6.88 7.79
N ILE A 343 1.17 -6.65 6.92
CA ILE A 343 0.22 -7.68 6.53
C ILE A 343 0.78 -8.66 5.48
N GLU A 344 1.83 -8.25 4.74
CA GLU A 344 2.47 -9.14 3.77
C GLU A 344 3.07 -10.39 4.43
N PRO A 345 4.00 -10.29 5.40
CA PRO A 345 4.49 -11.47 6.11
C PRO A 345 3.41 -12.18 6.92
N ALA A 346 2.46 -11.45 7.50
CA ALA A 346 1.35 -12.02 8.27
C ALA A 346 0.46 -12.95 7.42
N ALA A 347 0.29 -12.65 6.13
CA ALA A 347 -0.47 -13.50 5.20
C ALA A 347 0.18 -14.88 4.95
N PHE A 348 1.46 -15.02 5.24
CA PHE A 348 2.17 -16.31 5.22
C PHE A 348 2.25 -16.98 6.60
N GLY A 349 1.65 -16.40 7.62
CA GLY A 349 1.72 -16.91 8.99
C GLY A 349 3.05 -16.64 9.70
N ALA A 350 3.84 -15.68 9.21
CA ALA A 350 5.05 -15.25 9.90
C ALA A 350 4.69 -14.19 10.97
N PRO A 351 5.06 -14.38 12.25
CA PRO A 351 4.93 -13.34 13.26
C PRO A 351 5.87 -12.19 12.96
N VAL A 352 5.45 -10.95 13.28
CA VAL A 352 6.09 -9.75 12.77
C VAL A 352 6.76 -8.94 13.88
N LEU A 353 8.01 -8.57 13.68
CA LEU A 353 8.76 -7.62 14.52
C LEU A 353 8.87 -6.28 13.77
N PHE A 354 8.74 -5.18 14.49
CA PHE A 354 8.95 -3.84 13.93
C PHE A 354 9.29 -2.81 15.03
N GLY A 355 9.83 -1.67 14.60
CA GLY A 355 10.20 -0.57 15.49
C GLY A 355 9.01 0.24 16.03
N PRO A 356 9.26 1.22 16.94
CA PRO A 356 8.21 1.95 17.67
C PRO A 356 7.39 2.91 16.82
N GLY A 357 7.87 3.31 15.64
CA GLY A 357 7.20 4.28 14.76
C GLY A 357 6.06 3.66 13.94
N HIS A 358 5.02 3.14 14.57
CA HIS A 358 3.92 2.43 13.90
C HIS A 358 2.53 3.11 14.05
N ASP A 359 2.45 4.26 14.70
CA ASP A 359 1.15 4.94 15.01
C ASP A 359 0.27 5.21 13.79
N MET A 360 0.86 5.32 12.60
CA MET A 360 0.14 5.57 11.36
C MET A 360 -0.32 4.29 10.65
N SER A 361 0.05 3.11 11.16
CA SER A 361 -0.31 1.81 10.62
C SER A 361 -1.40 1.16 11.48
N SER A 362 -2.65 1.23 11.04
CA SER A 362 -3.78 0.60 11.74
C SER A 362 -3.62 -0.92 11.80
N GLU A 363 -3.07 -1.52 10.75
CA GLU A 363 -2.83 -2.95 10.64
C GLU A 363 -1.76 -3.44 11.63
N ALA A 364 -0.75 -2.61 11.94
CA ALA A 364 0.22 -2.92 12.99
C ALA A 364 -0.45 -3.00 14.37
N GLY A 365 -1.36 -2.06 14.67
CA GLY A 365 -2.16 -2.10 15.89
C GLY A 365 -3.04 -3.34 16.00
N LEU A 366 -3.66 -3.75 14.90
CA LEU A 366 -4.47 -4.98 14.85
C LEU A 366 -3.61 -6.23 15.10
N LEU A 367 -2.43 -6.33 14.47
CA LEU A 367 -1.49 -7.45 14.67
C LEU A 367 -0.96 -7.53 16.11
N LEU A 368 -0.65 -6.39 16.74
CA LEU A 368 -0.26 -6.33 18.13
C LEU A 368 -1.37 -6.84 19.05
N THR A 369 -2.60 -6.37 18.83
CA THR A 369 -3.77 -6.80 19.61
C THR A 369 -4.07 -8.29 19.43
N ALA A 370 -3.86 -8.83 18.23
CA ALA A 370 -4.04 -10.25 17.93
C ALA A 370 -2.91 -11.13 18.51
N GLY A 371 -1.78 -10.57 18.94
CA GLY A 371 -0.60 -11.31 19.38
C GLY A 371 0.28 -11.83 18.23
N GLY A 372 0.03 -11.40 17.00
CA GLY A 372 0.80 -11.76 15.80
C GLY A 372 2.02 -10.89 15.56
N ALA A 373 2.24 -9.84 16.35
CA ALA A 373 3.39 -8.94 16.23
C ALA A 373 3.94 -8.49 17.57
N ARG A 374 5.18 -7.96 17.56
CA ARG A 374 5.81 -7.29 18.69
C ARG A 374 6.54 -6.04 18.25
N VAL A 375 6.41 -4.97 19.05
CA VAL A 375 7.25 -3.79 18.94
C VAL A 375 8.58 -4.06 19.63
N VAL A 376 9.68 -3.69 18.96
CA VAL A 376 11.02 -3.73 19.53
C VAL A 376 11.62 -2.32 19.52
N ARG A 377 12.21 -1.87 20.63
CA ARG A 377 12.69 -0.49 20.79
C ARG A 377 14.19 -0.35 20.66
N ASP A 378 14.89 -1.46 20.89
CA ASP A 378 16.36 -1.53 20.83
C ASP A 378 16.83 -2.94 20.46
N ALA A 379 18.14 -3.09 20.29
CA ALA A 379 18.75 -4.37 19.93
C ALA A 379 18.57 -5.47 21.02
N GLY A 380 18.40 -5.09 22.29
CA GLY A 380 18.16 -6.03 23.39
C GLY A 380 16.77 -6.63 23.32
N GLU A 381 15.73 -5.79 23.18
CA GLU A 381 14.34 -6.23 22.99
C GLU A 381 14.20 -7.04 21.67
N CYS A 382 14.87 -6.58 20.61
CA CYS A 382 14.85 -7.26 19.32
C CYS A 382 15.48 -8.66 19.41
N ALA A 383 16.65 -8.80 20.06
CA ALA A 383 17.30 -10.10 20.27
C ALA A 383 16.44 -11.04 21.12
N ALA A 384 15.81 -10.53 22.18
CA ALA A 384 14.92 -11.32 23.01
C ALA A 384 13.69 -11.84 22.23
N ALA A 385 13.05 -10.96 21.43
CA ALA A 385 11.92 -11.34 20.59
C ALA A 385 12.32 -12.34 19.49
N MET A 386 13.47 -12.13 18.84
CA MET A 386 14.02 -13.07 17.87
C MET A 386 14.28 -14.45 18.48
N ARG A 387 14.90 -14.52 19.65
CA ARG A 387 15.13 -15.81 20.32
C ARG A 387 13.83 -16.53 20.61
N ALA A 388 12.85 -15.82 21.19
CA ALA A 388 11.56 -16.40 21.54
C ALA A 388 10.84 -16.98 20.31
N TRP A 389 11.06 -16.44 19.11
CA TRP A 389 10.35 -16.90 17.91
C TRP A 389 11.19 -17.71 16.93
N LEU A 390 12.51 -17.50 16.85
CA LEU A 390 13.36 -18.30 15.98
C LEU A 390 13.77 -19.64 16.63
N LEU A 391 13.93 -19.67 17.97
CA LEU A 391 14.42 -20.84 18.69
C LEU A 391 13.30 -21.62 19.39
N GLU A 392 12.17 -20.99 19.71
CA GLU A 392 11.03 -21.63 20.39
C GLU A 392 9.85 -21.77 19.40
N SER A 393 9.73 -22.93 18.76
CA SER A 393 8.73 -23.16 17.70
C SER A 393 7.28 -22.96 18.19
N ALA A 394 6.95 -23.41 19.39
CA ALA A 394 5.60 -23.29 19.94
C ALA A 394 5.14 -21.82 20.08
N ALA A 395 5.99 -20.95 20.61
CA ALA A 395 5.69 -19.52 20.76
C ALA A 395 5.56 -18.83 19.40
N ARG A 396 6.44 -19.17 18.44
CA ARG A 396 6.38 -18.71 17.07
C ARG A 396 5.08 -19.12 16.38
N ASP A 397 4.74 -20.40 16.48
CA ASP A 397 3.59 -20.97 15.75
C ASP A 397 2.27 -20.37 16.28
N VAL A 398 2.15 -20.11 17.58
CA VAL A 398 1.02 -19.39 18.17
C VAL A 398 0.92 -17.95 17.60
N ALA A 399 2.03 -17.21 17.58
CA ALA A 399 2.03 -15.84 17.08
C ALA A 399 1.80 -15.79 15.56
N GLY A 400 2.38 -16.74 14.81
CA GLY A 400 2.16 -16.86 13.36
C GLY A 400 0.72 -17.22 13.00
N ALA A 401 0.11 -18.15 13.75
CA ALA A 401 -1.32 -18.49 13.59
C ALA A 401 -2.21 -17.27 13.88
N ALA A 402 -1.89 -16.48 14.90
CA ALA A 402 -2.62 -15.26 15.22
C ALA A 402 -2.50 -14.19 14.12
N ALA A 403 -1.30 -14.03 13.52
CA ALA A 403 -1.08 -13.13 12.40
C ALA A 403 -1.89 -13.54 11.17
N LEU A 404 -1.86 -14.83 10.80
CA LEU A 404 -2.61 -15.37 9.68
C LEU A 404 -4.13 -15.26 9.89
N ALA A 405 -4.61 -15.62 11.09
CA ALA A 405 -6.03 -15.54 11.44
C ALA A 405 -6.56 -14.10 11.36
N LEU A 406 -5.75 -13.10 11.74
CA LEU A 406 -6.10 -11.69 11.55
C LEU A 406 -6.30 -11.38 10.07
N VAL A 407 -5.33 -11.73 9.20
CA VAL A 407 -5.45 -11.45 7.77
C VAL A 407 -6.71 -12.08 7.21
N GLN A 408 -6.97 -13.35 7.53
CA GLN A 408 -8.17 -14.07 7.06
C GLN A 408 -9.47 -13.45 7.54
N ARG A 409 -9.52 -12.96 8.78
CA ARG A 409 -10.70 -12.29 9.36
C ARG A 409 -11.03 -10.98 8.66
N GLU A 410 -10.03 -10.24 8.21
CA GLU A 410 -10.20 -8.93 7.57
C GLU A 410 -10.57 -9.03 6.08
N LEU A 411 -10.60 -10.24 5.48
CA LEU A 411 -10.94 -10.45 4.07
C LEU A 411 -12.37 -10.04 3.71
N GLY A 412 -12.61 -9.86 2.42
CA GLY A 412 -13.91 -9.55 1.85
C GLY A 412 -14.21 -8.06 1.72
N ALA A 413 -13.25 -7.18 2.04
CA ALA A 413 -13.40 -5.73 1.89
C ALA A 413 -13.63 -5.33 0.43
N THR A 414 -12.96 -5.99 -0.51
CA THR A 414 -13.13 -5.78 -1.95
C THR A 414 -14.56 -6.08 -2.39
N GLU A 415 -15.12 -7.21 -1.97
CA GLU A 415 -16.48 -7.61 -2.34
C GLU A 415 -17.54 -6.68 -1.72
N ARG A 416 -17.34 -6.26 -0.46
CA ARG A 416 -18.20 -5.27 0.20
C ARG A 416 -18.13 -3.92 -0.51
N SER A 417 -16.94 -3.48 -0.93
CA SER A 417 -16.73 -2.23 -1.68
C SER A 417 -17.41 -2.27 -3.05
N VAL A 418 -17.26 -3.35 -3.82
CA VAL A 418 -17.93 -3.54 -5.11
C VAL A 418 -19.46 -3.53 -4.94
N ARG A 419 -19.96 -4.18 -3.89
CA ARG A 419 -21.40 -4.21 -3.58
C ARG A 419 -21.95 -2.81 -3.26
N LEU A 420 -21.20 -2.01 -2.51
CA LEU A 420 -21.56 -0.61 -2.23
C LEU A 420 -21.70 0.20 -3.52
N VAL A 421 -20.70 0.14 -4.41
CA VAL A 421 -20.76 0.84 -5.71
C VAL A 421 -21.92 0.34 -6.55
N ARG A 422 -22.12 -0.99 -6.65
CA ARG A 422 -23.15 -1.62 -7.46
C ARG A 422 -24.57 -1.20 -7.03
N ARG A 423 -24.82 -1.07 -5.74
CA ARG A 423 -26.13 -0.62 -5.19
C ARG A 423 -26.52 0.75 -5.77
N LEU A 424 -25.56 1.69 -5.76
CA LEU A 424 -25.79 3.07 -6.20
C LEU A 424 -26.02 3.23 -7.72
N VAL A 425 -25.46 2.33 -8.54
CA VAL A 425 -25.67 2.37 -9.99
C VAL A 425 -26.95 1.65 -10.42
N ARG A 426 -27.40 0.62 -9.69
CA ARG A 426 -28.66 -0.10 -9.95
C ARG A 426 -29.91 0.69 -9.59
N GLU A 427 -29.87 1.49 -8.54
CA GLU A 427 -31.00 2.30 -8.10
C GLU A 427 -31.37 3.42 -9.09
N ARG A 428 -30.59 3.57 -10.17
CA ARG A 428 -30.74 4.62 -11.19
C ARG A 428 -31.00 4.08 -12.61
N SER A 429 -30.96 2.75 -12.78
CA SER A 429 -31.31 2.06 -14.01
C SER A 429 -32.79 1.68 -14.01
#